data_0206db374264ea4cee4b1c9aa6216091
#
_entry.id   0206db374264ea4cee4b1c9aa6216091
#
_cell.length_a   1.000
_cell.length_b   1.000
_cell.length_c   1.000
_cell.angle_alpha   90.00
_cell.angle_beta   90.00
_cell.angle_gamma   90.00
#
_symmetry.space_group_name_H-M   'P 1'
#
loop_
_entity.id
_entity.type
_entity.pdbx_description
1 polymer ?
#
loop_
_entity_poly.entity_id
_entity_poly.type
_entity_poly.pdbx_seq_one_letter_code
_entity_poly.pdbx_strand_id
1 'polypeptide(L)'
;MNTLCRALVFIFAILSFSQVAAQVEEKGTTYWIYTYSSELQDYKINGVENGDLVINNGNWDVKIPLDELELIALPPKPGTLGQLIGGGLGGYCGGVVGLVLGFITWGVTGAHEKGGFIVVGGALGGAIAGAYYGSRFGGNLLKGPPETLVDMAIWTLDEKKVWIQNSLINSY
;
A
#
# COMPACT_ATOMS: atom_id res chain seq x y z
N MET A 1 34.26 3.30 21.03
CA MET A 1 32.93 2.66 20.81
C MET A 1 33.17 1.33 20.08
N ASN A 2 33.00 0.20 20.77
CA ASN A 2 33.42 -1.13 20.32
C ASN A 2 32.75 -1.55 18.98
N THR A 3 33.51 -2.25 18.13
CA THR A 3 33.06 -2.80 16.85
C THR A 3 31.75 -3.60 16.98
N LEU A 4 31.57 -4.26 18.14
CA LEU A 4 30.36 -5.00 18.50
C LEU A 4 29.13 -4.11 18.60
N CYS A 5 29.24 -2.91 19.16
CA CYS A 5 28.13 -1.97 19.29
C CYS A 5 27.65 -1.42 17.93
N ARG A 6 28.60 -1.28 16.98
CA ARG A 6 28.32 -0.83 15.61
C ARG A 6 27.61 -1.93 14.79
N ALA A 7 28.04 -3.17 14.96
CA ALA A 7 27.40 -4.32 14.34
C ALA A 7 25.95 -4.50 14.84
N LEU A 8 25.73 -4.33 16.17
CA LEU A 8 24.40 -4.41 16.76
C LEU A 8 23.46 -3.32 16.25
N VAL A 9 23.92 -2.08 16.11
CA VAL A 9 23.10 -0.98 15.55
C VAL A 9 22.73 -1.25 14.08
N PHE A 10 23.66 -1.81 13.30
CA PHE A 10 23.40 -2.18 11.89
C PHE A 10 22.41 -3.34 11.79
N ILE A 11 22.56 -4.37 12.61
CA ILE A 11 21.64 -5.51 12.67
C ILE A 11 20.26 -5.05 13.14
N PHE A 12 20.16 -4.15 14.12
CA PHE A 12 18.90 -3.61 14.60
C PHE A 12 18.21 -2.75 13.54
N ALA A 13 18.96 -1.95 12.77
CA ALA A 13 18.43 -1.19 11.66
C ALA A 13 17.89 -2.13 10.57
N ILE A 14 18.62 -3.18 10.18
CA ILE A 14 18.19 -4.16 9.18
C ILE A 14 16.95 -4.93 9.67
N LEU A 15 16.91 -5.34 10.93
CA LEU A 15 15.76 -6.04 11.53
C LEU A 15 14.53 -5.14 11.64
N SER A 16 14.69 -3.86 11.95
CA SER A 16 13.61 -2.90 11.95
C SER A 16 13.05 -2.66 10.56
N PHE A 17 13.90 -2.62 9.53
CA PHE A 17 13.47 -2.54 8.13
C PHE A 17 12.75 -3.81 7.67
N SER A 18 13.21 -4.99 8.10
CA SER A 18 12.55 -6.26 7.73
C SER A 18 11.18 -6.42 8.40
N GLN A 19 10.98 -5.89 9.61
CA GLN A 19 9.66 -5.90 10.27
C GLN A 19 8.68 -4.94 9.61
N VAL A 20 9.13 -3.79 9.13
CA VAL A 20 8.28 -2.87 8.33
C VAL A 20 7.90 -3.49 6.97
N ALA A 21 8.78 -4.30 6.39
CA ALA A 21 8.48 -5.03 5.15
C ALA A 21 7.58 -6.26 5.37
N ALA A 22 7.63 -6.89 6.55
CA ALA A 22 6.81 -8.06 6.90
C ALA A 22 5.38 -7.71 7.34
N GLN A 23 5.08 -6.45 7.64
CA GLN A 23 3.72 -5.93 7.79
C GLN A 23 3.08 -5.58 6.43
N VAL A 24 3.46 -6.22 5.35
CA VAL A 24 2.55 -6.45 4.23
C VAL A 24 1.57 -7.51 4.70
N GLU A 25 0.62 -7.07 5.52
CA GLU A 25 -0.61 -7.76 5.80
C GLU A 25 -1.08 -8.44 4.51
N GLU A 26 -1.46 -9.71 4.58
CA GLU A 26 -2.32 -10.33 3.57
C GLU A 26 -3.62 -9.51 3.54
N LYS A 27 -3.57 -8.41 2.86
CA LYS A 27 -4.72 -7.56 2.59
C LYS A 27 -5.54 -8.36 1.59
N GLY A 28 -6.45 -9.19 2.11
CA GLY A 28 -7.40 -9.89 1.25
C GLY A 28 -7.97 -8.89 0.25
N THR A 29 -8.26 -9.34 -0.94
CA THR A 29 -8.73 -8.48 -2.03
C THR A 29 -9.88 -7.61 -1.54
N THR A 30 -9.73 -6.30 -1.62
CA THR A 30 -10.79 -5.34 -1.34
C THR A 30 -11.48 -4.95 -2.64
N TYR A 31 -12.72 -4.55 -2.54
CA TYR A 31 -13.57 -4.20 -3.67
C TYR A 31 -14.18 -2.83 -3.47
N TRP A 32 -14.48 -2.16 -4.57
CA TRP A 32 -15.34 -1.00 -4.62
C TRP A 32 -16.72 -1.47 -5.07
N ILE A 33 -17.75 -1.14 -4.30
CA ILE A 33 -19.09 -1.63 -4.49
C ILE A 33 -19.98 -0.42 -4.74
N TYR A 34 -20.65 -0.44 -5.89
CA TYR A 34 -21.55 0.61 -6.30
C TYR A 34 -22.98 0.09 -6.17
N THR A 35 -23.80 0.87 -5.52
CA THR A 35 -25.24 0.68 -5.41
C THR A 35 -25.95 1.86 -6.06
N TYR A 36 -27.25 1.76 -6.32
CA TYR A 36 -28.03 2.89 -6.86
C TYR A 36 -27.96 4.16 -6.01
N SER A 37 -27.65 4.03 -4.73
CA SER A 37 -27.67 5.14 -3.76
C SER A 37 -26.31 5.55 -3.23
N SER A 38 -25.29 4.69 -3.33
CA SER A 38 -23.99 4.92 -2.68
C SER A 38 -22.84 4.21 -3.35
N GLU A 39 -21.64 4.71 -3.09
CA GLU A 39 -20.36 4.11 -3.45
C GLU A 39 -19.61 3.74 -2.17
N LEU A 40 -19.26 2.46 -2.03
CA LEU A 40 -18.58 1.89 -0.87
C LEU A 40 -17.19 1.42 -1.31
N GLN A 41 -16.14 2.01 -0.74
CA GLN A 41 -14.76 1.80 -1.13
C GLN A 41 -14.01 0.93 -0.13
N ASP A 42 -13.11 0.07 -0.64
CA ASP A 42 -12.16 -0.74 0.13
C ASP A 42 -12.80 -1.73 1.11
N TYR A 43 -13.92 -2.34 0.72
CA TYR A 43 -14.59 -3.39 1.49
C TYR A 43 -14.17 -4.79 1.04
N LYS A 44 -14.11 -5.73 1.97
CA LYS A 44 -14.00 -7.17 1.69
C LYS A 44 -15.38 -7.76 1.57
N ILE A 45 -15.57 -8.70 0.66
CA ILE A 45 -16.82 -9.44 0.51
C ILE A 45 -16.71 -10.72 1.35
N ASN A 46 -17.58 -10.86 2.34
CA ASN A 46 -17.63 -12.02 3.22
C ASN A 46 -18.59 -13.10 2.72
N GLY A 47 -19.66 -12.72 2.02
CA GLY A 47 -20.63 -13.68 1.52
C GLY A 47 -21.96 -13.05 1.13
N VAL A 48 -22.92 -13.93 0.88
CA VAL A 48 -24.32 -13.57 0.64
C VAL A 48 -25.20 -14.28 1.66
N GLU A 49 -25.96 -13.52 2.46
CA GLU A 49 -26.88 -14.01 3.48
C GLU A 49 -28.28 -13.45 3.25
N ASN A 50 -29.29 -14.32 3.18
CA ASN A 50 -30.72 -13.94 3.08
C ASN A 50 -31.05 -12.94 1.95
N GLY A 51 -30.25 -12.92 0.87
CA GLY A 51 -30.46 -11.98 -0.25
C GLY A 51 -29.67 -10.69 -0.11
N ASP A 52 -28.86 -10.53 0.94
CA ASP A 52 -27.97 -9.39 1.14
C ASP A 52 -26.52 -9.79 0.89
N LEU A 53 -25.75 -8.90 0.29
CA LEU A 53 -24.30 -8.96 0.22
C LEU A 53 -23.72 -8.51 1.56
N VAL A 54 -22.95 -9.40 2.21
CA VAL A 54 -22.25 -9.09 3.47
C VAL A 54 -20.83 -8.65 3.15
N ILE A 55 -20.52 -7.41 3.50
CA ILE A 55 -19.22 -6.79 3.28
C ILE A 55 -18.63 -6.29 4.61
N ASN A 56 -17.31 -6.21 4.68
CA ASN A 56 -16.58 -5.81 5.88
C ASN A 56 -15.47 -4.80 5.55
N ASN A 57 -15.36 -3.74 6.34
CA ASN A 57 -14.28 -2.75 6.22
C ASN A 57 -13.15 -2.95 7.25
N GLY A 58 -13.15 -4.07 7.96
CA GLY A 58 -12.21 -4.38 9.04
C GLY A 58 -12.73 -4.07 10.45
N ASN A 59 -13.81 -3.28 10.58
CA ASN A 59 -14.38 -2.90 11.87
C ASN A 59 -15.77 -3.51 12.11
N TRP A 60 -16.62 -3.49 11.10
CA TRP A 60 -18.00 -4.01 11.17
C TRP A 60 -18.47 -4.54 9.83
N ASP A 61 -19.42 -5.45 9.90
CA ASP A 61 -20.12 -5.94 8.73
C ASP A 61 -21.25 -5.00 8.32
N VAL A 62 -21.36 -4.78 7.01
CA VAL A 62 -22.44 -4.02 6.38
C VAL A 62 -23.21 -4.97 5.48
N LYS A 63 -24.52 -4.93 5.51
CA LYS A 63 -25.40 -5.71 4.63
C LYS A 63 -25.99 -4.79 3.58
N ILE A 64 -25.86 -5.19 2.33
CA ILE A 64 -26.37 -4.48 1.16
C ILE A 64 -27.34 -5.41 0.44
N PRO A 65 -28.60 -5.00 0.25
CA PRO A 65 -29.54 -5.77 -0.55
C PRO A 65 -29.01 -6.00 -1.96
N LEU A 66 -29.07 -7.24 -2.46
CA LEU A 66 -28.56 -7.57 -3.80
C LEU A 66 -29.31 -6.87 -4.93
N ASP A 67 -30.55 -6.46 -4.72
CA ASP A 67 -31.34 -5.67 -5.67
C ASP A 67 -30.77 -4.27 -5.86
N GLU A 68 -30.16 -3.69 -4.83
CA GLU A 68 -29.50 -2.38 -4.90
C GLU A 68 -28.11 -2.45 -5.55
N LEU A 69 -27.51 -3.64 -5.66
CA LEU A 69 -26.15 -3.81 -6.19
C LEU A 69 -26.11 -3.57 -7.70
N GLU A 70 -25.30 -2.62 -8.12
CA GLU A 70 -25.17 -2.23 -9.53
C GLU A 70 -23.84 -2.74 -10.14
N LEU A 71 -22.73 -2.52 -9.44
CA LEU A 71 -21.40 -2.82 -9.97
C LEU A 71 -20.42 -3.19 -8.87
N ILE A 72 -19.53 -4.13 -9.16
CA ILE A 72 -18.36 -4.45 -8.34
C ILE A 72 -17.09 -4.14 -9.14
N ALA A 73 -16.18 -3.39 -8.55
CA ALA A 73 -14.93 -3.03 -9.17
C ALA A 73 -13.74 -3.33 -8.24
N LEU A 74 -12.57 -3.50 -8.84
CA LEU A 74 -11.31 -3.52 -8.11
C LEU A 74 -10.86 -2.09 -7.80
N PRO A 75 -10.21 -1.88 -6.64
CA PRO A 75 -9.67 -0.57 -6.30
C PRO A 75 -8.67 -0.11 -7.36
N PRO A 76 -8.62 1.21 -7.62
CA PRO A 76 -7.73 1.76 -8.61
C PRO A 76 -6.28 1.41 -8.32
N LYS A 77 -5.58 0.91 -9.32
CA LYS A 77 -4.16 0.60 -9.23
C LYS A 77 -3.35 1.90 -9.12
N PRO A 78 -2.26 1.90 -8.32
CA PRO A 78 -1.34 3.03 -8.28
C PRO A 78 -0.85 3.38 -9.68
N GLY A 79 -0.94 4.64 -10.05
CA GLY A 79 -0.54 5.10 -11.37
C GLY A 79 0.97 5.00 -11.58
N THR A 80 1.40 4.34 -12.66
CA THR A 80 2.83 4.16 -12.99
C THR A 80 3.57 5.49 -13.14
N LEU A 81 2.92 6.47 -13.77
CA LEU A 81 3.50 7.81 -13.92
C LEU A 81 3.70 8.49 -12.57
N GLY A 82 2.70 8.36 -11.66
CA GLY A 82 2.80 8.87 -10.30
C GLY A 82 3.92 8.20 -9.49
N GLN A 83 4.09 6.89 -9.65
CA GLN A 83 5.19 6.14 -9.03
C GLN A 83 6.56 6.62 -9.53
N LEU A 84 6.70 6.84 -10.84
CA LEU A 84 7.95 7.33 -11.45
C LEU A 84 8.30 8.74 -10.97
N ILE A 85 7.35 9.66 -11.03
CA ILE A 85 7.55 11.06 -10.60
C ILE A 85 7.80 11.09 -9.08
N GLY A 86 6.95 10.43 -8.31
CA GLY A 86 7.09 10.39 -6.86
C GLY A 86 8.38 9.72 -6.41
N GLY A 87 8.77 8.62 -7.06
CA GLY A 87 10.03 7.93 -6.80
C GLY A 87 11.25 8.77 -7.14
N GLY A 88 11.24 9.45 -8.28
CA GLY A 88 12.32 10.33 -8.71
C GLY A 88 12.51 11.54 -7.78
N LEU A 89 11.44 12.27 -7.51
CA LEU A 89 11.45 13.42 -6.59
C LEU A 89 11.76 13.00 -5.15
N GLY A 90 11.13 11.91 -4.69
CA GLY A 90 11.36 11.35 -3.36
C GLY A 90 12.81 10.89 -3.18
N GLY A 91 13.38 10.21 -4.17
CA GLY A 91 14.77 9.78 -4.18
C GLY A 91 15.74 10.96 -4.13
N TYR A 92 15.49 12.00 -4.93
CA TYR A 92 16.30 13.22 -4.90
C TYR A 92 16.23 13.92 -3.54
N CYS A 93 15.04 14.22 -3.06
CA CYS A 93 14.86 14.89 -1.76
C CYS A 93 15.40 14.03 -0.60
N GLY A 94 15.15 12.73 -0.62
CA GLY A 94 15.66 11.80 0.37
C GLY A 94 17.19 11.72 0.36
N GLY A 95 17.81 11.73 -0.83
CA GLY A 95 19.25 11.77 -0.98
C GLY A 95 19.88 13.04 -0.40
N VAL A 96 19.28 14.21 -0.65
CA VAL A 96 19.74 15.48 -0.07
C VAL A 96 19.62 15.47 1.45
N VAL A 97 18.48 15.04 2.00
CA VAL A 97 18.27 14.94 3.46
C VAL A 97 19.26 13.93 4.06
N GLY A 98 19.43 12.78 3.43
CA GLY A 98 20.36 11.75 3.89
C GLY A 98 21.82 12.23 3.86
N LEU A 99 22.21 13.03 2.87
CA LEU A 99 23.51 13.66 2.78
C LEU A 99 23.74 14.64 3.95
N VAL A 100 22.77 15.50 4.23
CA VAL A 100 22.84 16.46 5.36
C VAL A 100 22.95 15.71 6.70
N LEU A 101 22.13 14.68 6.92
CA LEU A 101 22.21 13.85 8.11
C LEU A 101 23.56 13.11 8.22
N GLY A 102 24.11 12.66 7.09
CA GLY A 102 25.43 12.04 7.02
C GLY A 102 26.54 13.02 7.46
N PHE A 103 26.48 14.28 7.01
CA PHE A 103 27.42 15.32 7.45
C PHE A 103 27.30 15.63 8.93
N ILE A 104 26.08 15.78 9.46
CA ILE A 104 25.85 16.00 10.90
C ILE A 104 26.43 14.83 11.70
N THR A 105 26.13 13.59 11.30
CA THR A 105 26.62 12.38 11.96
C THR A 105 28.15 12.32 11.93
N TRP A 106 28.76 12.65 10.81
CA TRP A 106 30.22 12.73 10.69
C TRP A 106 30.81 13.76 11.65
N GLY A 107 30.25 14.99 11.68
CA GLY A 107 30.70 16.05 12.58
C GLY A 107 30.61 15.67 14.05
N VAL A 108 29.52 15.03 14.48
CA VAL A 108 29.32 14.64 15.88
C VAL A 108 30.18 13.43 16.27
N THR A 109 30.43 12.48 15.35
CA THR A 109 31.19 11.27 15.69
C THR A 109 32.69 11.43 15.63
N GLY A 110 33.20 12.52 15.03
CA GLY A 110 34.62 12.76 14.88
C GLY A 110 35.40 11.72 14.06
N ALA A 111 34.68 10.95 13.21
CA ALA A 111 35.22 9.85 12.46
C ALA A 111 35.99 10.32 11.21
N HIS A 112 37.10 11.05 11.39
CA HIS A 112 37.81 11.74 10.31
C HIS A 112 38.23 10.80 9.17
N GLU A 113 38.67 9.59 9.44
CA GLU A 113 39.12 8.64 8.39
C GLU A 113 37.94 7.97 7.63
N LYS A 114 36.74 7.91 8.20
CA LYS A 114 35.56 7.22 7.63
C LYS A 114 34.41 8.16 7.32
N GLY A 115 34.60 9.45 7.43
CA GLY A 115 33.56 10.46 7.23
C GLY A 115 32.88 10.38 5.86
N GLY A 116 33.66 10.13 4.81
CA GLY A 116 33.12 9.97 3.46
C GLY A 116 32.11 8.83 3.34
N PHE A 117 32.37 7.69 3.97
CA PHE A 117 31.43 6.56 3.96
C PHE A 117 30.12 6.85 4.71
N ILE A 118 30.18 7.63 5.79
CA ILE A 118 28.99 8.03 6.55
C ILE A 118 28.13 8.95 5.71
N VAL A 119 28.72 9.93 5.04
CA VAL A 119 28.02 10.89 4.19
C VAL A 119 27.41 10.22 2.96
N VAL A 120 28.19 9.39 2.25
CA VAL A 120 27.72 8.64 1.07
C VAL A 120 26.65 7.63 1.47
N GLY A 121 26.85 6.91 2.58
CA GLY A 121 25.86 5.97 3.11
C GLY A 121 24.54 6.65 3.49
N GLY A 122 24.61 7.82 4.09
CA GLY A 122 23.45 8.66 4.40
C GLY A 122 22.71 9.08 3.13
N ALA A 123 23.43 9.59 2.14
CA ALA A 123 22.86 10.01 0.85
C ALA A 123 22.16 8.85 0.13
N LEU A 124 22.83 7.70 0.01
CA LEU A 124 22.27 6.52 -0.64
C LEU A 124 21.06 5.96 0.11
N GLY A 125 21.16 5.81 1.43
CA GLY A 125 20.06 5.35 2.27
C GLY A 125 18.85 6.29 2.19
N GLY A 126 19.08 7.60 2.24
CA GLY A 126 18.05 8.61 2.06
C GLY A 126 17.42 8.56 0.68
N ALA A 127 18.22 8.40 -0.38
CA ALA A 127 17.71 8.29 -1.75
C ALA A 127 16.82 7.05 -1.94
N ILE A 128 17.25 5.89 -1.43
CA ILE A 128 16.47 4.64 -1.52
C ILE A 128 15.16 4.77 -0.75
N ALA A 129 15.20 5.23 0.50
CA ALA A 129 14.01 5.43 1.32
C ALA A 129 13.08 6.46 0.68
N GLY A 130 13.61 7.59 0.23
CA GLY A 130 12.86 8.64 -0.43
C GLY A 130 12.21 8.16 -1.73
N ALA A 131 12.91 7.38 -2.55
CA ALA A 131 12.36 6.79 -3.77
C ALA A 131 11.21 5.82 -3.46
N TYR A 132 11.38 4.96 -2.45
CA TYR A 132 10.36 3.99 -2.04
C TYR A 132 9.07 4.68 -1.56
N TYR A 133 9.20 5.58 -0.58
CA TYR A 133 8.02 6.29 -0.06
C TYR A 133 7.43 7.27 -1.07
N GLY A 134 8.27 7.94 -1.82
CA GLY A 134 7.85 8.87 -2.88
C GLY A 134 7.10 8.16 -3.99
N SER A 135 7.52 6.98 -4.42
CA SER A 135 6.81 6.20 -5.44
C SER A 135 5.43 5.74 -4.96
N ARG A 136 5.32 5.29 -3.70
CA ARG A 136 4.02 4.93 -3.12
C ARG A 136 3.08 6.12 -3.03
N PHE A 137 3.59 7.25 -2.54
CA PHE A 137 2.80 8.47 -2.43
C PHE A 137 2.37 8.99 -3.80
N GLY A 138 3.29 9.12 -4.75
CA GLY A 138 3.01 9.57 -6.11
C GLY A 138 2.05 8.64 -6.85
N GLY A 139 2.24 7.31 -6.72
CA GLY A 139 1.32 6.32 -7.28
C GLY A 139 -0.11 6.45 -6.74
N ASN A 140 -0.25 6.77 -5.45
CA ASN A 140 -1.54 7.00 -4.83
C ASN A 140 -2.21 8.31 -5.24
N LEU A 141 -1.42 9.36 -5.52
CA LEU A 141 -1.95 10.64 -6.00
C LEU A 141 -2.48 10.55 -7.43
N LEU A 142 -1.83 9.77 -8.28
CA LEU A 142 -2.19 9.59 -9.69
C LEU A 142 -2.72 8.17 -9.93
N LYS A 143 -3.73 7.76 -9.16
CA LYS A 143 -4.45 6.50 -9.37
C LYS A 143 -5.23 6.55 -10.68
N GLY A 144 -5.27 5.40 -11.38
CA GLY A 144 -6.17 5.21 -12.49
C GLY A 144 -7.65 5.13 -12.04
N PRO A 145 -8.57 4.99 -12.98
CA PRO A 145 -9.95 4.66 -12.65
C PRO A 145 -10.03 3.25 -12.04
N PRO A 146 -11.09 2.96 -11.25
CA PRO A 146 -11.34 1.62 -10.76
C PRO A 146 -11.54 0.67 -11.96
N GLU A 147 -11.06 -0.55 -11.82
CA GLU A 147 -11.23 -1.59 -12.83
C GLU A 147 -12.57 -2.31 -12.60
N THR A 148 -13.54 -2.10 -13.48
CA THR A 148 -14.83 -2.78 -13.40
C THR A 148 -14.62 -4.29 -13.49
N LEU A 149 -15.00 -5.00 -12.44
CA LEU A 149 -14.94 -6.46 -12.40
C LEU A 149 -16.19 -7.06 -13.04
N VAL A 150 -17.34 -6.53 -12.65
CA VAL A 150 -18.65 -6.96 -13.18
C VAL A 150 -19.66 -5.83 -13.04
N ASP A 151 -20.48 -5.66 -14.08
CA ASP A 151 -21.66 -4.81 -14.10
C ASP A 151 -22.90 -5.70 -13.95
N MET A 152 -23.66 -5.49 -12.90
CA MET A 152 -24.83 -6.29 -12.51
C MET A 152 -26.13 -5.50 -12.58
N ALA A 153 -26.14 -4.32 -13.19
CA ALA A 153 -27.30 -3.43 -13.21
C ALA A 153 -28.56 -4.09 -13.81
N ILE A 154 -28.37 -4.98 -14.80
CA ILE A 154 -29.48 -5.67 -15.50
C ILE A 154 -29.67 -7.13 -15.05
N TRP A 155 -28.89 -7.61 -14.07
CA TRP A 155 -28.93 -9.01 -13.63
C TRP A 155 -30.07 -9.26 -12.65
N THR A 156 -30.61 -10.47 -12.71
CA THR A 156 -31.55 -10.97 -11.71
C THR A 156 -30.87 -11.25 -10.37
N LEU A 157 -31.62 -11.31 -9.28
CA LEU A 157 -31.09 -11.61 -7.95
C LEU A 157 -30.36 -12.96 -7.90
N ASP A 158 -30.90 -13.97 -8.58
CA ASP A 158 -30.30 -15.31 -8.61
C ASP A 158 -28.97 -15.30 -9.37
N GLU A 159 -28.87 -14.60 -10.48
CA GLU A 159 -27.62 -14.45 -11.23
C GLU A 159 -26.55 -13.73 -10.40
N LYS A 160 -26.90 -12.64 -9.75
CA LYS A 160 -26.00 -11.91 -8.83
C LYS A 160 -25.46 -12.83 -7.74
N LYS A 161 -26.34 -13.57 -7.08
CA LYS A 161 -26.01 -14.50 -6.01
C LYS A 161 -25.06 -15.60 -6.49
N VAL A 162 -25.40 -16.27 -7.58
CA VAL A 162 -24.59 -17.36 -8.16
C VAL A 162 -23.19 -16.86 -8.53
N TRP A 163 -23.12 -15.71 -9.18
CA TRP A 163 -21.84 -15.17 -9.62
C TRP A 163 -20.94 -14.79 -8.42
N ILE A 164 -21.48 -14.11 -7.41
CA ILE A 164 -20.73 -13.73 -6.21
C ILE A 164 -20.20 -14.97 -5.50
N GLN A 165 -21.04 -15.99 -5.31
CA GLN A 165 -20.63 -17.24 -4.66
C GLN A 165 -19.52 -17.96 -5.42
N ASN A 166 -19.62 -18.07 -6.73
CA ASN A 166 -18.67 -18.83 -7.54
C ASN A 166 -17.37 -18.05 -7.82
N SER A 167 -17.46 -16.73 -8.04
CA SER A 167 -16.33 -15.93 -8.50
C SER A 167 -15.56 -15.23 -7.38
N LEU A 168 -16.22 -14.92 -6.26
CA LEU A 168 -15.59 -14.14 -5.19
C LEU A 168 -15.39 -14.95 -3.89
N ILE A 169 -16.24 -15.92 -3.63
CA ILE A 169 -16.19 -16.68 -2.37
C ILE A 169 -15.52 -18.04 -2.56
N ASN A 170 -15.88 -18.78 -3.60
CA ASN A 170 -15.37 -20.15 -3.85
C ASN A 170 -14.09 -20.20 -4.69
N SER A 171 -13.54 -19.05 -5.11
CA SER A 171 -12.30 -18.97 -5.89
C SER A 171 -11.01 -18.99 -5.04
N TYR A 172 -11.14 -19.21 -3.72
CA TYR A 172 -10.03 -19.34 -2.78
C TYR A 172 -9.95 -20.71 -2.15
#